data_8a30b46d64adb7e8a126a7e958e6c6a2
#
_entry.id   8a30b46d64adb7e8a126a7e958e6c6a2
#
_cell.length_a   1.000
_cell.length_b   1.000
_cell.length_c   1.000
_cell.angle_alpha   90.00
_cell.angle_beta   90.00
_cell.angle_gamma   90.00
#
_symmetry.space_group_name_H-M   'P 1'
#
loop_
_entity.id
_entity.type
_entity.pdbx_description
1 polymer ?
#
loop_
_entity_poly.entity_id
_entity_poly.type
_entity_poly.pdbx_seq_one_letter_code
_entity_poly.pdbx_strand_id
1 'polypeptide(L)'
;MGYSMAKNVRQKMDSDATLYINDINASACEKFKSEFSSHGPIEIVSTAREASENSKVVISIVPGAVDVKKVYLDEKDGVIAGKPDEERVLCECSTIDVKSTREVGEALKAKGMGTYVDTPVSVSSIRCACNLILISS
;
A
#
# COMPACT_ATOMS: atom_id res chain seq x y z
N MET A 1 -2.08 -1.20 12.90
CA MET A 1 -1.76 0.17 12.46
C MET A 1 -2.33 0.47 11.07
N GLY A 2 -2.10 -0.36 10.09
CA GLY A 2 -2.64 -0.20 8.74
C GLY A 2 -4.14 0.02 8.68
N TYR A 3 -4.91 -0.72 9.47
CA TYR A 3 -6.37 -0.56 9.57
C TYR A 3 -6.80 0.87 9.97
N SER A 4 -6.15 1.45 10.97
CA SER A 4 -6.45 2.81 11.43
C SER A 4 -6.01 3.87 10.41
N MET A 5 -4.91 3.62 9.69
CA MET A 5 -4.48 4.47 8.59
C MET A 5 -5.48 4.44 7.43
N ALA A 6 -5.91 3.24 7.03
CA ALA A 6 -6.94 3.05 6.01
C ALA A 6 -8.24 3.78 6.35
N LYS A 7 -8.69 3.66 7.61
CA LYS A 7 -9.85 4.38 8.12
C LYS A 7 -9.72 5.88 7.91
N ASN A 8 -8.60 6.46 8.35
CA ASN A 8 -8.36 7.90 8.23
C ASN A 8 -8.28 8.35 6.76
N VAL A 9 -7.67 7.55 5.91
CA VAL A 9 -7.60 7.82 4.47
C VAL A 9 -9.02 7.79 3.88
N ARG A 10 -9.79 6.72 4.10
CA ARG A 10 -11.16 6.62 3.55
C ARG A 10 -12.06 7.76 4.01
N GLN A 11 -11.97 8.17 5.26
CA GLN A 11 -12.80 9.24 5.81
C GLN A 11 -12.45 10.63 5.26
N LYS A 12 -11.23 10.82 4.75
CA LYS A 12 -10.74 12.09 4.21
C LYS A 12 -10.70 12.14 2.68
N MET A 13 -10.84 10.99 2.02
CA MET A 13 -10.97 10.92 0.57
C MET A 13 -12.33 11.42 0.13
N ASP A 14 -12.38 11.88 -1.12
CA ASP A 14 -13.65 12.20 -1.78
C ASP A 14 -14.56 10.96 -1.81
N SER A 15 -15.84 11.15 -1.63
CA SER A 15 -16.81 10.06 -1.53
C SER A 15 -16.99 9.26 -2.83
N ASP A 16 -16.60 9.83 -3.95
CA ASP A 16 -16.62 9.20 -5.28
C ASP A 16 -15.30 8.50 -5.65
N ALA A 17 -14.22 8.77 -4.91
CA ALA A 17 -12.94 8.12 -5.10
C ALA A 17 -12.93 6.70 -4.53
N THR A 18 -12.39 5.74 -5.28
CA THR A 18 -12.28 4.34 -4.86
C THR A 18 -11.02 4.08 -4.05
N LEU A 19 -11.18 3.43 -2.92
CA LEU A 19 -10.06 2.93 -2.11
C LEU A 19 -9.85 1.44 -2.42
N TYR A 20 -8.68 1.11 -2.93
CA TYR A 20 -8.26 -0.29 -3.12
C TYR A 20 -7.49 -0.76 -1.90
N ILE A 21 -7.84 -1.91 -1.37
CA ILE A 21 -7.18 -2.50 -0.21
C ILE A 21 -6.66 -3.92 -0.51
N ASN A 22 -5.47 -4.20 -0.01
CA ASN A 22 -4.87 -5.53 -0.06
C ASN A 22 -4.21 -5.85 1.28
N ASP A 23 -4.53 -7.00 1.84
CA ASP A 23 -3.94 -7.52 3.05
C ASP A 23 -3.85 -9.05 2.93
N ILE A 24 -2.84 -9.66 3.55
CA ILE A 24 -2.75 -11.12 3.64
C ILE A 24 -3.89 -11.73 4.46
N ASN A 25 -4.52 -10.93 5.33
CA ASN A 25 -5.69 -11.31 6.10
C ASN A 25 -6.98 -10.85 5.40
N ALA A 26 -7.54 -11.73 4.60
CA ALA A 26 -8.78 -11.46 3.86
C ALA A 26 -9.95 -11.03 4.78
N SER A 27 -10.05 -11.60 5.98
CA SER A 27 -11.08 -11.23 6.94
C SER A 27 -10.97 -9.77 7.39
N ALA A 28 -9.76 -9.25 7.51
CA ALA A 28 -9.52 -7.84 7.84
C ALA A 28 -10.01 -6.91 6.72
N CYS A 29 -9.79 -7.28 5.47
CA CYS A 29 -10.28 -6.54 4.31
C CYS A 29 -11.81 -6.52 4.25
N GLU A 30 -12.44 -7.67 4.43
CA GLU A 30 -13.91 -7.77 4.45
C GLU A 30 -14.55 -6.95 5.59
N LYS A 31 -13.98 -7.05 6.78
CA LYS A 31 -14.41 -6.24 7.91
C LYS A 31 -14.28 -4.74 7.61
N PHE A 32 -13.15 -4.32 7.08
CA PHE A 32 -12.91 -2.93 6.72
C PHE A 32 -13.92 -2.42 5.69
N LYS A 33 -14.14 -3.18 4.63
CA LYS A 33 -15.14 -2.85 3.60
C LYS A 33 -16.53 -2.72 4.19
N SER A 34 -16.94 -3.67 5.05
CA SER A 34 -18.23 -3.63 5.74
C SER A 34 -18.40 -2.39 6.62
N GLU A 35 -17.37 -2.01 7.38
CA GLU A 35 -17.44 -0.89 8.31
C GLU A 35 -17.40 0.49 7.64
N PHE A 36 -16.69 0.62 6.54
CA PHE A 36 -16.39 1.94 5.93
C PHE A 36 -16.93 2.16 4.52
N SER A 37 -17.70 1.24 3.97
CA SER A 37 -18.32 1.38 2.65
C SER A 37 -19.30 2.57 2.55
N SER A 38 -19.84 3.03 3.66
CA SER A 38 -20.70 4.23 3.69
C SER A 38 -19.96 5.54 3.40
N HIS A 39 -18.62 5.54 3.53
CA HIS A 39 -17.78 6.70 3.24
C HIS A 39 -17.31 6.77 1.77
N GLY A 40 -17.65 5.79 0.96
CA GLY A 40 -17.31 5.72 -0.46
C GLY A 40 -16.87 4.32 -0.90
N PRO A 41 -16.61 4.12 -2.21
CA PRO A 41 -16.29 2.80 -2.75
C PRO A 41 -14.99 2.23 -2.16
N ILE A 42 -15.03 0.94 -1.80
CA ILE A 42 -13.86 0.18 -1.33
C ILE A 42 -13.81 -1.12 -2.12
N GLU A 43 -12.66 -1.37 -2.77
CA GLU A 43 -12.42 -2.59 -3.53
C GLU A 43 -11.28 -3.40 -2.90
N ILE A 44 -11.53 -4.69 -2.71
CA ILE A 44 -10.52 -5.62 -2.22
C ILE A 44 -9.82 -6.23 -3.43
N VAL A 45 -8.49 -6.07 -3.47
CA VAL A 45 -7.66 -6.59 -4.55
C VAL A 45 -6.75 -7.69 -4.04
N SER A 46 -6.35 -8.61 -4.92
CA SER A 46 -5.60 -9.79 -4.53
C SER A 46 -4.10 -9.56 -4.45
N THR A 47 -3.58 -8.56 -5.17
CA THR A 47 -2.14 -8.32 -5.29
C THR A 47 -1.78 -6.83 -5.22
N ALA A 48 -0.55 -6.55 -4.82
CA ALA A 48 0.00 -5.19 -4.85
C ALA A 48 0.08 -4.64 -6.29
N ARG A 49 0.32 -5.52 -7.26
CA ARG A 49 0.28 -5.18 -8.68
C ARG A 49 -1.08 -4.61 -9.09
N GLU A 50 -2.14 -5.38 -8.85
CA GLU A 50 -3.51 -4.97 -9.18
C GLU A 50 -3.88 -3.64 -8.52
N ALA A 51 -3.51 -3.52 -7.27
CA ALA A 51 -3.69 -2.32 -6.50
C ALA A 51 -3.00 -1.12 -7.16
N SER A 52 -1.72 -1.22 -7.48
CA SER A 52 -0.93 -0.12 -8.04
C SER A 52 -1.37 0.28 -9.46
N GLU A 53 -1.83 -0.68 -10.26
CA GLU A 53 -2.33 -0.42 -11.62
C GLU A 53 -3.59 0.45 -11.63
N ASN A 54 -4.37 0.40 -10.56
CA ASN A 54 -5.63 1.15 -10.43
C ASN A 54 -5.47 2.46 -9.64
N SER A 55 -4.25 2.87 -9.30
CA SER A 55 -4.07 3.98 -8.36
C SER A 55 -2.87 4.85 -8.63
N LYS A 56 -3.02 6.13 -8.33
CA LYS A 56 -1.94 7.13 -8.42
C LYS A 56 -1.14 7.24 -7.12
N VAL A 57 -1.73 6.88 -5.99
CA VAL A 57 -1.05 6.88 -4.69
C VAL A 57 -1.14 5.50 -4.07
N VAL A 58 -0.01 4.93 -3.74
CA VAL A 58 0.12 3.65 -3.04
C VAL A 58 0.71 3.92 -1.66
N ILE A 59 0.06 3.42 -0.63
CA ILE A 59 0.56 3.50 0.74
C ILE A 59 0.73 2.08 1.26
N SER A 60 1.91 1.74 1.72
CA SER A 60 2.19 0.43 2.31
C SER A 60 2.68 0.55 3.74
N ILE A 61 2.28 -0.40 4.56
CA ILE A 61 2.80 -0.61 5.90
C ILE A 61 2.80 -2.10 6.21
N VAL A 62 3.99 -2.66 6.37
CA VAL A 62 4.21 -4.09 6.56
C VAL A 62 5.23 -4.35 7.67
N PRO A 63 5.32 -5.58 8.22
CA PRO A 63 6.15 -5.85 9.40
C PRO A 63 7.66 -5.63 9.22
N GLY A 64 8.19 -5.82 8.01
CA GLY A 64 9.65 -5.74 7.82
C GLY A 64 10.12 -5.68 6.37
N ALA A 65 11.43 -5.60 6.19
CA ALA A 65 12.06 -5.42 4.89
C ALA A 65 11.76 -6.55 3.88
N VAL A 66 11.62 -7.78 4.34
CA VAL A 66 11.26 -8.93 3.49
C VAL A 66 9.87 -8.71 2.88
N ASP A 67 8.93 -8.26 3.69
CA ASP A 67 7.55 -7.98 3.25
C ASP A 67 7.50 -6.78 2.31
N VAL A 68 8.27 -5.72 2.59
CA VAL A 68 8.42 -4.57 1.69
C VAL A 68 8.92 -5.02 0.32
N LYS A 69 9.98 -5.81 0.28
CA LYS A 69 10.52 -6.34 -0.99
C LYS A 69 9.48 -7.19 -1.73
N LYS A 70 8.72 -8.00 -1.02
CA LYS A 70 7.65 -8.80 -1.61
C LYS A 70 6.56 -7.92 -2.23
N VAL A 71 6.11 -6.91 -1.50
CA VAL A 71 5.07 -5.96 -1.99
C VAL A 71 5.52 -5.22 -3.24
N TYR A 72 6.76 -4.75 -3.27
CA TYR A 72 7.24 -3.89 -4.35
C TYR A 72 7.98 -4.61 -5.47
N LEU A 73 8.78 -5.63 -5.15
CA LEU A 73 9.73 -6.25 -6.09
C LEU A 73 9.35 -7.67 -6.56
N ASP A 74 8.25 -8.23 -6.09
CA ASP A 74 7.78 -9.52 -6.60
C ASP A 74 7.46 -9.39 -8.10
N GLU A 75 8.08 -10.23 -8.93
CA GLU A 75 7.97 -10.15 -10.39
C GLU A 75 6.60 -10.56 -10.95
N LYS A 76 5.76 -11.15 -10.11
CA LYS A 76 4.42 -11.59 -10.49
C LYS A 76 3.33 -10.71 -9.88
N ASP A 77 3.40 -10.50 -8.58
CA ASP A 77 2.33 -9.90 -7.79
C ASP A 77 2.72 -8.56 -7.14
N GLY A 78 3.97 -8.15 -7.25
CA GLY A 78 4.47 -6.89 -6.72
C GLY A 78 4.15 -5.69 -7.61
N VAL A 79 4.37 -4.51 -7.05
CA VAL A 79 4.19 -3.25 -7.78
C VAL A 79 5.01 -3.21 -9.07
N ILE A 80 6.24 -3.73 -9.04
CA ILE A 80 7.16 -3.75 -10.19
C ILE A 80 6.65 -4.58 -11.38
N ALA A 81 5.75 -5.51 -11.12
CA ALA A 81 5.13 -6.35 -12.16
C ALA A 81 3.98 -5.64 -12.90
N GLY A 82 3.52 -4.52 -12.38
CA GLY A 82 2.43 -3.73 -12.95
C GLY A 82 2.86 -2.83 -14.10
N LYS A 83 1.92 -2.06 -14.60
CA LYS A 83 2.19 -1.07 -15.66
C LYS A 83 3.01 0.09 -15.10
N PRO A 84 4.07 0.52 -15.82
CA PRO A 84 4.81 1.73 -15.45
C PRO A 84 3.91 2.97 -15.41
N ASP A 85 4.15 3.81 -14.41
CA ASP A 85 3.47 5.10 -14.29
C ASP A 85 4.37 6.04 -13.45
N GLU A 86 5.05 6.95 -14.10
CA GLU A 86 6.00 7.86 -13.47
C GLU A 86 5.33 8.91 -12.57
N GLU A 87 4.04 9.16 -12.75
CA GLU A 87 3.26 10.08 -11.92
C GLU A 87 2.76 9.44 -10.62
N ARG A 88 2.91 8.12 -10.49
CA ARG A 88 2.49 7.41 -9.29
C ARG A 88 3.38 7.75 -8.10
N VAL A 89 2.79 7.91 -6.93
CA VAL A 89 3.51 8.09 -5.67
C VAL A 89 3.39 6.82 -4.83
N LEU A 90 4.53 6.30 -4.39
CA LEU A 90 4.65 5.07 -3.62
C LEU A 90 5.17 5.42 -2.22
N CYS A 91 4.28 5.50 -1.23
CA CYS A 91 4.60 5.86 0.15
C CYS A 91 4.81 4.59 0.98
N GLU A 92 6.05 4.31 1.36
CA GLU A 92 6.39 3.20 2.26
C GLU A 92 6.43 3.71 3.70
N CYS A 93 5.51 3.23 4.53
CA CYS A 93 5.36 3.67 5.92
C CYS A 93 5.94 2.69 6.95
N SER A 94 6.52 1.58 6.50
CA SER A 94 7.16 0.61 7.39
C SER A 94 8.51 1.14 7.90
N THR A 95 8.92 0.69 9.08
CA THR A 95 10.24 0.98 9.59
C THR A 95 11.20 -0.12 9.15
N ILE A 96 12.01 0.16 8.12
CA ILE A 96 13.00 -0.76 7.56
C ILE A 96 14.38 -0.08 7.45
N ASP A 97 15.41 -0.89 7.20
CA ASP A 97 16.77 -0.39 7.05
C ASP A 97 16.98 0.42 5.75
N VAL A 98 17.92 1.35 5.79
CA VAL A 98 18.22 2.26 4.67
C VAL A 98 18.66 1.51 3.40
N LYS A 99 19.37 0.39 3.56
CA LYS A 99 19.82 -0.43 2.42
C LYS A 99 18.64 -1.00 1.66
N SER A 100 17.69 -1.60 2.36
CA SER A 100 16.47 -2.15 1.76
C SER A 100 15.61 -1.07 1.11
N THR A 101 15.46 0.09 1.75
CA THR A 101 14.75 1.24 1.19
C THR A 101 15.35 1.70 -0.15
N ARG A 102 16.68 1.83 -0.20
CA ARG A 102 17.39 2.23 -1.44
C ARG A 102 17.25 1.19 -2.54
N GLU A 103 17.43 -0.08 -2.22
CA GLU A 103 17.30 -1.19 -3.17
C GLU A 103 15.91 -1.18 -3.85
N VAL A 104 14.85 -1.05 -3.06
CA VAL A 104 13.48 -0.97 -3.57
C VAL A 104 13.28 0.27 -4.43
N GLY A 105 13.69 1.44 -3.94
CA GLY A 105 13.54 2.70 -4.66
C GLY A 105 14.27 2.73 -6.01
N GLU A 106 15.51 2.21 -6.05
CA GLU A 106 16.30 2.12 -7.28
C GLU A 106 15.68 1.17 -8.32
N ALA A 107 15.20 0.01 -7.87
CA ALA A 107 14.53 -0.96 -8.74
C ALA A 107 13.25 -0.41 -9.35
N LEU A 108 12.41 0.25 -8.55
CA LEU A 108 11.17 0.87 -9.00
C LEU A 108 11.43 2.03 -9.98
N LYS A 109 12.42 2.86 -9.69
CA LYS A 109 12.84 3.95 -10.58
C LYS A 109 13.34 3.45 -11.93
N ALA A 110 14.15 2.39 -11.93
CA ALA A 110 14.66 1.77 -13.16
C ALA A 110 13.55 1.24 -14.08
N LYS A 111 12.41 0.87 -13.52
CA LYS A 111 11.22 0.39 -14.24
C LYS A 111 10.19 1.49 -14.54
N GLY A 112 10.41 2.72 -14.11
CA GLY A 112 9.46 3.82 -14.29
C GLY A 112 8.15 3.64 -13.54
N MET A 113 8.19 3.03 -12.35
CA MET A 113 6.99 2.67 -11.57
C MET A 113 6.41 3.82 -10.75
N GLY A 114 7.08 4.96 -10.71
CA GLY A 114 6.68 6.14 -9.95
C GLY A 114 7.74 6.63 -8.97
N THR A 115 7.37 7.57 -8.13
CA THR A 115 8.23 8.12 -7.08
C THR A 115 8.06 7.35 -5.78
N TYR A 116 9.12 6.66 -5.36
CA TYR A 116 9.15 5.94 -4.08
C TYR A 116 9.59 6.88 -2.97
N VAL A 117 8.78 6.99 -1.93
CA VAL A 117 9.01 7.86 -0.77
C VAL A 117 9.01 7.03 0.50
N ASP A 118 10.11 7.11 1.23
CA ASP A 118 10.23 6.50 2.56
C ASP A 118 9.62 7.45 3.60
N THR A 119 8.51 7.04 4.17
CA THR A 119 7.74 7.83 5.15
C THR A 119 7.47 7.01 6.41
N PRO A 120 8.54 6.59 7.14
CA PRO A 120 8.36 5.72 8.28
C PRO A 120 7.48 6.35 9.34
N VAL A 121 6.50 5.58 9.83
CA VAL A 121 5.65 5.98 10.94
C VAL A 121 6.05 5.15 12.17
N SER A 122 6.45 5.83 13.25
CA SER A 122 6.70 5.19 14.53
C SER A 122 5.45 5.27 15.41
N VAL A 123 4.96 4.12 15.85
CA VAL A 123 3.91 4.06 16.88
C VAL A 123 4.45 3.27 18.06
N SER A 124 4.56 3.95 19.20
CA SER A 124 4.79 3.27 20.48
C SER A 124 3.55 2.44 20.81
N SER A 125 3.69 1.13 20.78
CA SER A 125 2.73 0.16 21.27
C SER A 125 1.39 -0.01 20.53
N ILE A 126 1.37 -0.66 19.38
CA ILE A 126 0.31 -1.63 19.08
C ILE A 126 0.87 -2.63 18.06
N ARG A 127 0.99 -3.89 18.46
CA ARG A 127 1.24 -5.00 17.55
C ARG A 127 -0.01 -5.21 16.72
N CYS A 128 -0.04 -4.69 15.52
CA CYS A 128 -0.99 -5.11 14.51
C CYS A 128 -0.21 -5.62 13.31
N ALA A 129 -0.29 -6.91 13.09
CA ALA A 129 0.13 -7.54 11.85
C ALA A 129 -0.94 -7.22 10.80
N CYS A 130 -0.88 -6.05 10.21
CA CYS A 130 -1.72 -5.69 9.08
C CYS A 130 -0.80 -5.25 7.95
N ASN A 131 -0.73 -6.07 6.92
CA ASN A 131 -0.07 -5.73 5.66
C ASN A 131 -1.09 -4.98 4.79
N LEU A 132 -1.35 -3.73 5.07
CA LEU A 132 -2.35 -2.98 4.32
C LEU A 132 -1.66 -2.12 3.26
N ILE A 133 -2.04 -2.32 2.02
CA ILE A 133 -1.72 -1.44 0.91
C ILE A 133 -2.95 -0.58 0.66
N LEU A 134 -2.79 0.71 0.85
CA LEU A 134 -3.84 1.69 0.66
C LEU A 134 -3.62 2.44 -0.62
N ILE A 135 -4.65 2.53 -1.39
CA ILE A 135 -4.54 3.10 -2.71
C ILE A 135 -5.75 3.97 -2.97
N SER A 136 -5.51 5.20 -3.33
CA SER A 136 -6.54 6.12 -3.78
C SER A 136 -6.38 6.38 -5.27
N SER A 137 -7.44 6.26 -6.01
CA SER A 137 -7.52 6.73 -7.39
C SER A 137 -7.93 8.20 -7.43
#